data_b22762d668776b84fa0c9c55164d7e6f
#
_entry.id   b22762d668776b84fa0c9c55164d7e6f
#
_cell.length_a   1.000
_cell.length_b   1.000
_cell.length_c   1.000
_cell.angle_alpha   90.00
_cell.angle_beta   90.00
_cell.angle_gamma   90.00
#
_symmetry.space_group_name_H-M   'P 1'
#
loop_
_entity.id
_entity.type
_entity.pdbx_description
1 polymer ?
#
loop_
_entity_poly.entity_id
_entity_poly.type
_entity_poly.pdbx_seq_one_letter_code
_entity_poly.pdbx_strand_id
1 'polypeptide(L)' 'MEEPEGPRPSSDAASQLAGEDLTRLSQFELDERIRMLQLEIARVEQHRTRYSQQRSAAEALFAKKNED' A
#
# COMPACT_ATOMS: atom_id res chain seq x y z
N MET A 1 14.25 17.84 9.93
CA MET A 1 14.08 17.33 9.67
C MET A 1 13.47 17.06 8.99
N GLU A 2 13.34 16.59 8.53
CA GLU A 2 12.94 16.17 8.01
C GLU A 2 12.48 15.54 7.52
N GLU A 3 12.09 15.34 7.25
CA GLU A 3 11.69 14.66 6.87
C GLU A 3 11.15 14.44 6.07
N PRO A 4 11.12 13.80 6.02
CA PRO A 4 10.77 13.33 4.98
C PRO A 4 9.60 13.44 4.48
N GLU A 5 9.36 13.39 3.70
CA GLU A 5 8.43 13.52 3.16
C GLU A 5 7.43 12.69 3.22
N GLY A 6 7.29 12.02 3.40
CA GLY A 6 6.31 11.09 3.41
C GLY A 6 5.35 11.29 4.47
N PRO A 7 4.35 10.53 4.54
CA PRO A 7 3.34 10.67 5.54
C PRO A 7 3.89 10.40 6.88
N ARG A 8 3.27 10.86 7.88
CA ARG A 8 3.70 10.64 9.17
C ARG A 8 3.26 9.35 9.57
N PRO A 9 4.14 8.46 9.66
CA PRO A 9 3.82 7.11 9.93
C PRO A 9 3.00 6.90 11.17
N SER A 10 3.27 7.61 12.19
CA SER A 10 2.57 7.32 13.42
C SER A 10 1.11 7.68 13.39
N SER A 11 0.69 8.42 12.39
CA SER A 11 -0.71 8.80 12.35
C SER A 11 -1.49 8.10 11.27
N ASP A 12 -0.88 7.28 10.45
CA ASP A 12 -1.68 6.62 9.45
C ASP A 12 -2.09 5.23 9.93
N ALA A 13 -3.10 4.68 9.29
CA ALA A 13 -3.70 3.43 9.72
C ALA A 13 -2.73 2.27 9.68
N ALA A 14 -1.88 2.23 8.67
CA ALA A 14 -0.94 1.13 8.55
C ALA A 14 0.06 1.14 9.68
N SER A 15 0.53 2.31 10.06
CA SER A 15 1.47 2.41 11.16
C SER A 15 0.82 2.07 12.48
N GLN A 16 -0.41 2.49 12.67
CA GLN A 16 -1.13 2.15 13.88
C GLN A 16 -1.33 0.65 14.00
N LEU A 17 -1.69 0.04 12.89
CA LEU A 17 -1.88 -1.39 12.88
C LEU A 17 -0.58 -2.12 13.20
N ALA A 18 0.51 -1.68 12.61
CA ALA A 18 1.80 -2.32 12.80
C ALA A 18 2.32 -2.17 14.22
N GLY A 19 1.87 -1.14 14.92
CA GLY A 19 2.32 -0.91 16.28
C GLY A 19 1.43 -1.47 17.34
N GLU A 20 0.38 -2.17 16.96
CA GLU A 20 -0.57 -2.65 17.93
C GLU A 20 -0.01 -3.78 18.78
N ASP A 21 -0.42 -3.82 20.03
CA ASP A 21 0.02 -4.86 20.94
C ASP A 21 -0.77 -6.13 20.62
N LEU A 22 -0.08 -7.15 20.18
CA LEU A 22 -0.73 -8.39 19.79
C LEU A 22 -0.81 -9.42 20.90
N THR A 23 -0.22 -9.14 22.05
CA THR A 23 -0.15 -10.14 23.11
C THR A 23 -1.51 -10.46 23.70
N ARG A 24 -2.49 -9.60 23.49
CA ARG A 24 -3.82 -9.85 24.03
C ARG A 24 -4.71 -10.66 23.13
N LEU A 25 -4.26 -10.94 21.93
CA LEU A 25 -5.09 -11.64 20.97
C LEU A 25 -4.94 -13.13 21.11
N SER A 26 -6.04 -13.85 20.93
CA SER A 26 -6.01 -15.29 20.90
C SER A 26 -5.42 -15.76 19.59
N GLN A 27 -5.12 -17.04 19.51
CA GLN A 27 -4.61 -17.58 18.27
C GLN A 27 -5.61 -17.43 17.14
N PHE A 28 -6.88 -17.64 17.43
CA PHE A 28 -7.92 -17.48 16.44
C PHE A 28 -7.94 -16.03 15.94
N GLU A 29 -7.83 -15.08 16.85
CA GLU A 29 -7.83 -13.67 16.46
C GLU A 29 -6.61 -13.32 15.64
N LEU A 30 -5.48 -13.90 15.96
CA LEU A 30 -4.29 -13.68 15.17
C LEU A 30 -4.45 -14.22 13.76
N ASP A 31 -5.05 -15.39 13.62
CA ASP A 31 -5.29 -15.98 12.32
C ASP A 31 -6.24 -15.12 11.50
N GLU A 32 -7.26 -14.60 12.13
CA GLU A 32 -8.19 -13.70 11.43
C GLU A 32 -7.49 -12.43 10.99
N ARG A 33 -6.63 -11.94 11.82
CA ARG A 33 -5.89 -10.73 11.49
C ARG A 33 -4.98 -10.97 10.30
N ILE A 34 -4.33 -12.11 10.26
CA ILE A 34 -3.47 -12.45 9.14
C ILE A 34 -4.29 -12.49 7.86
N ARG A 35 -5.46 -13.10 7.91
CA ARG A 35 -6.30 -13.18 6.74
C ARG A 35 -6.71 -11.80 6.25
N MET A 36 -7.10 -10.94 7.16
CA MET A 36 -7.44 -9.57 6.81
C MET A 36 -6.28 -8.84 6.19
N LEU A 37 -5.10 -9.03 6.76
CA LEU A 37 -3.92 -8.36 6.23
C LEU A 37 -3.56 -8.86 4.84
N GLN A 38 -3.77 -10.13 4.58
CA GLN A 38 -3.52 -10.67 3.25
C GLN A 38 -4.45 -10.06 2.23
N LEU A 39 -5.71 -9.88 2.61
CA LEU A 39 -6.65 -9.22 1.72
C LEU A 39 -6.27 -7.77 1.50
N GLU A 40 -5.79 -7.13 2.53
CA GLU A 40 -5.38 -5.74 2.43
C GLU A 40 -4.15 -5.61 1.52
N ILE A 41 -3.21 -6.53 1.64
CA ILE A 41 -2.05 -6.50 0.77
C ILE A 41 -2.49 -6.62 -0.69
N ALA A 42 -3.40 -7.53 -0.96
CA ALA A 42 -3.87 -7.71 -2.32
C ALA A 42 -4.55 -6.45 -2.84
N ARG A 43 -5.33 -5.81 -2.00
CA ARG A 43 -6.02 -4.59 -2.38
C ARG A 43 -5.03 -3.49 -2.73
N VAL A 44 -4.02 -3.33 -1.91
CA VAL A 44 -3.00 -2.30 -2.13
C VAL A 44 -2.18 -2.61 -3.37
N GLU A 45 -1.86 -3.87 -3.56
CA GLU A 45 -1.10 -4.28 -4.74
C GLU A 45 -1.86 -4.02 -6.02
N GLN A 46 -3.17 -4.25 -5.98
CA GLN A 46 -3.98 -3.96 -7.15
C GLN A 46 -3.99 -2.49 -7.47
N HIS A 47 -4.06 -1.68 -6.45
CA HIS A 47 -4.05 -0.25 -6.64
C HIS A 47 -2.70 0.21 -7.19
N ARG A 48 -1.63 -0.35 -6.68
CA ARG A 48 -0.30 0.00 -7.15
C ARG A 48 -0.11 -0.41 -8.60
N THR A 49 -0.60 -1.58 -8.96
CA THR A 49 -0.50 -2.07 -10.33
C THR A 49 -1.27 -1.17 -11.30
N ARG A 50 -2.47 -0.78 -10.90
CA ARG A 50 -3.27 0.09 -11.73
C ARG A 50 -2.59 1.42 -11.95
N TYR A 51 -2.02 1.96 -10.90
CA TYR A 51 -1.32 3.21 -10.98
C TYR A 51 -0.13 3.12 -11.95
N SER A 52 0.60 2.03 -11.83
CA SER A 52 1.74 1.77 -12.69
C SER A 52 1.32 1.63 -14.14
N GLN A 53 0.22 0.96 -14.38
CA GLN A 53 -0.29 0.79 -15.74
C GLN A 53 -0.72 2.12 -16.34
N GLN A 54 -1.30 2.97 -15.54
CA GLN A 54 -1.69 4.27 -16.04
C GLN A 54 -0.49 5.10 -16.44
N ARG A 55 0.56 5.01 -15.66
CA ARG A 55 1.78 5.71 -15.98
C ARG A 55 2.39 5.21 -17.27
N SER A 56 2.44 3.90 -17.41
CA SER A 56 3.01 3.32 -18.62
C SER A 56 2.23 3.70 -19.84
N ALA A 57 0.91 3.71 -19.72
CA ALA A 57 0.08 4.09 -20.85
C ALA A 57 0.31 5.54 -21.24
N ALA A 58 0.43 6.40 -20.26
CA ALA A 58 0.67 7.80 -20.54
C ALA A 58 2.02 8.01 -21.20
N GLU A 59 3.01 7.30 -20.73
CA GLU A 59 4.33 7.41 -21.31
C GLU A 59 4.38 6.89 -22.73
N ALA A 60 3.65 5.82 -22.98
CA ALA A 60 3.60 5.27 -24.32
C ALA A 60 2.94 6.24 -25.29
N LEU A 61 1.87 6.88 -24.85
CA LEU A 61 1.22 7.86 -25.67
C LEU A 61 2.12 9.04 -25.97
N PHE A 62 2.82 9.46 -24.96
CA PHE A 62 3.71 10.59 -25.10
C PHE A 62 4.85 10.27 -26.06
N ALA A 63 5.41 9.10 -25.93
CA ALA A 63 6.50 8.69 -26.80
C ALA A 63 6.02 8.58 -28.24
N LYS A 64 4.84 8.04 -28.45
CA LYS A 64 4.30 7.91 -29.76
C LYS A 64 4.09 9.26 -30.41
N LYS A 65 3.62 10.21 -29.64
CA LYS A 65 3.41 11.51 -30.14
C LYS A 65 4.70 12.15 -30.57
N ASN A 66 5.74 11.90 -29.83
CA ASN A 66 7.03 12.47 -30.16
C ASN A 66 7.71 11.86 -31.35
N GLU A 67 7.31 10.69 -31.74
CA GLU A 67 7.88 10.09 -32.84
C GLU A 67 7.48 10.66 -34.11
N ASP A 68 6.51 11.37 -34.29
CA ASP A 68 6.06 11.88 -35.47
C ASP A 68 6.75 12.82 -36.04
#